data_7d90d1ad528e36031317f729ae5b6c80
#
_entry.id   7d90d1ad528e36031317f729ae5b6c80
#
_cell.length_a   1.000
_cell.length_b   1.000
_cell.length_c   1.000
_cell.angle_alpha   90.00
_cell.angle_beta   90.00
_cell.angle_gamma   90.00
#
_symmetry.space_group_name_H-M   'P 1'
#
loop_
_entity.id
_entity.type
_entity.pdbx_description
1 polymer ?
#
loop_
_entity_poly.entity_id
_entity_poly.type
_entity_poly.pdbx_seq_one_letter_code
_entity_poly.pdbx_strand_id
1 'polypeptide(L)'
;MKLRNLTLAVSLVLAGTTALTTAAYAQAKEQFVPVLSYRTGPYAPNGAPWANGYVDYLKLVNARGGINGLKLTFEECETGYDTARSVECYERLKSKGASFVQPLSTGATFAITEKAPVDKVPVVTIGYGRSESADGSVFKWNFPIAGTYWVAADAILQAIGKKEGGLDKLKGKKLALIYHDSPFGKEPIPLLQERAKMLGFELQMLPVTAPGVEQKATWLQVRQAKPDYVVLWGWGVMNSTAIKEAQATGYAREKMYGVWWAGAEPDVKDVADGAKGYNAVAMQHGAEPQSKLVKDMLSMVHGKGLGTGPKDEVGQVLYMRGAMSAMLGVEGIRAAQERFGKGKIMSGEQIRWGLENLNLTQAKLDALGFAGVMRPISTSCNDHMGSAWARIHTWDGKTWKFTSDWLQADEQVIKPLVKSTAAKYAAEKKLTPRTPADCQS
;
A
#
# COMPACT_ATOMS: atom_id res chain seq x y z
N MET A 1 -63.61 -82.98 -25.21
CA MET A 1 -62.96 -82.46 -26.44
C MET A 1 -62.21 -81.20 -26.01
N LYS A 2 -60.87 -81.24 -26.21
CA LYS A 2 -59.86 -80.16 -26.15
C LYS A 2 -59.74 -79.31 -24.87
N LEU A 3 -58.80 -79.77 -24.02
CA LEU A 3 -58.10 -78.93 -23.00
C LEU A 3 -57.26 -77.86 -23.69
N ARG A 4 -57.24 -76.66 -23.11
CA ARG A 4 -56.25 -75.63 -23.39
C ARG A 4 -55.51 -75.30 -22.13
N ASN A 5 -54.20 -75.60 -22.14
CA ASN A 5 -53.29 -75.29 -21.09
C ASN A 5 -53.02 -73.76 -21.02
N LEU A 6 -53.10 -73.24 -19.80
CA LEU A 6 -52.75 -71.88 -19.51
C LEU A 6 -51.37 -71.87 -18.81
N THR A 7 -50.32 -71.38 -19.52
CA THR A 7 -48.98 -71.25 -18.99
C THR A 7 -48.87 -69.87 -18.31
N LEU A 8 -48.61 -69.86 -17.02
CA LEU A 8 -48.33 -68.61 -16.23
C LEU A 8 -46.91 -68.26 -16.47
N ALA A 9 -46.66 -67.10 -17.09
CA ALA A 9 -45.34 -66.47 -17.14
C ALA A 9 -45.17 -65.53 -15.95
N VAL A 10 -44.23 -65.83 -15.06
CA VAL A 10 -43.81 -64.94 -13.97
C VAL A 10 -42.75 -63.98 -14.48
N SER A 11 -43.11 -62.73 -14.67
CA SER A 11 -42.16 -61.68 -15.03
C SER A 11 -41.53 -61.11 -13.76
N LEU A 12 -40.24 -61.41 -13.51
CA LEU A 12 -39.43 -60.73 -12.49
C LEU A 12 -39.10 -59.32 -12.97
N VAL A 13 -39.66 -58.29 -12.35
CA VAL A 13 -39.25 -56.90 -12.54
C VAL A 13 -38.07 -56.63 -11.58
N LEU A 14 -36.86 -56.62 -12.11
CA LEU A 14 -35.69 -56.05 -11.41
C LEU A 14 -35.83 -54.55 -11.42
N ALA A 15 -36.23 -53.95 -10.29
CA ALA A 15 -36.14 -52.54 -10.05
C ALA A 15 -34.67 -52.17 -9.72
N GLY A 16 -33.94 -51.76 -10.79
CA GLY A 16 -32.62 -51.16 -10.62
C GLY A 16 -32.73 -49.75 -10.04
N THR A 17 -32.51 -49.62 -8.75
CA THR A 17 -32.31 -48.29 -8.12
C THR A 17 -30.95 -47.71 -8.53
N THR A 18 -30.96 -46.94 -9.60
CA THR A 18 -29.82 -46.07 -9.91
C THR A 18 -29.78 -44.96 -8.85
N ALA A 19 -28.95 -45.12 -7.84
CA ALA A 19 -28.57 -44.07 -6.93
C ALA A 19 -27.79 -43.02 -7.74
N LEU A 20 -28.46 -41.96 -8.18
CA LEU A 20 -27.85 -40.74 -8.66
C LEU A 20 -27.14 -40.09 -7.47
N THR A 21 -25.87 -40.41 -7.28
CA THR A 21 -24.95 -39.61 -6.47
C THR A 21 -24.83 -38.23 -7.13
N THR A 22 -25.69 -37.30 -6.75
CA THR A 22 -25.46 -35.88 -6.97
C THR A 22 -24.22 -35.54 -6.19
N ALA A 23 -23.04 -35.57 -6.87
CA ALA A 23 -21.87 -34.90 -6.41
C ALA A 23 -22.24 -33.40 -6.33
N ALA A 24 -22.64 -32.95 -5.16
CA ALA A 24 -22.71 -31.54 -4.86
C ALA A 24 -21.29 -31.02 -5.05
N TYR A 25 -21.02 -30.41 -6.20
CA TYR A 25 -19.87 -29.55 -6.34
C TYR A 25 -20.00 -28.50 -5.27
N ALA A 26 -19.38 -28.72 -4.12
CA ALA A 26 -19.18 -27.69 -3.14
C ALA A 26 -18.43 -26.57 -3.87
N GLN A 27 -19.16 -25.52 -4.22
CA GLN A 27 -18.58 -24.33 -4.83
C GLN A 27 -17.39 -23.97 -3.95
N ALA A 28 -16.18 -24.05 -4.51
CA ALA A 28 -14.97 -23.84 -3.75
C ALA A 28 -15.10 -22.47 -3.09
N LYS A 29 -15.19 -22.47 -1.77
CA LYS A 29 -15.30 -21.23 -1.02
C LYS A 29 -13.98 -20.49 -1.16
N GLU A 30 -13.99 -19.30 -1.72
CA GLU A 30 -12.82 -18.50 -2.00
C GLU A 30 -12.98 -17.13 -1.35
N GLN A 31 -11.89 -16.58 -0.84
CA GLN A 31 -11.90 -15.23 -0.29
C GLN A 31 -11.67 -14.23 -1.41
N PHE A 32 -12.59 -13.32 -1.63
CA PHE A 32 -12.50 -12.33 -2.70
C PHE A 32 -11.69 -11.10 -2.27
N VAL A 33 -10.73 -10.70 -3.09
CA VAL A 33 -9.88 -9.51 -2.91
C VAL A 33 -10.08 -8.59 -4.11
N PRO A 34 -10.72 -7.42 -3.96
CA PRO A 34 -10.79 -6.42 -5.01
C PRO A 34 -9.42 -5.78 -5.25
N VAL A 35 -9.06 -5.55 -6.50
CA VAL A 35 -7.82 -4.88 -6.89
C VAL A 35 -8.16 -3.60 -7.65
N LEU A 36 -7.94 -2.45 -7.03
CA LEU A 36 -8.01 -1.15 -7.68
C LEU A 36 -6.63 -0.79 -8.19
N SER A 37 -6.51 -0.51 -9.47
CA SER A 37 -5.23 -0.19 -10.11
C SER A 37 -5.40 0.91 -11.15
N TYR A 38 -4.28 1.37 -11.68
CA TYR A 38 -4.24 2.24 -12.85
C TYR A 38 -3.04 1.87 -13.71
N ARG A 39 -3.36 1.21 -14.83
CA ARG A 39 -2.40 0.71 -15.82
C ARG A 39 -2.32 1.61 -17.04
N THR A 40 -3.15 2.66 -17.08
CA THR A 40 -3.25 3.62 -18.17
C THR A 40 -3.10 5.05 -17.67
N GLY A 41 -2.79 5.98 -18.60
CA GLY A 41 -2.65 7.39 -18.29
C GLY A 41 -1.30 7.79 -17.66
N PRO A 42 -1.17 9.04 -17.19
CA PRO A 42 0.11 9.62 -16.77
C PRO A 42 0.70 9.00 -15.49
N TYR A 43 -0.07 8.22 -14.77
CA TYR A 43 0.37 7.54 -13.54
C TYR A 43 0.69 6.05 -13.75
N ALA A 44 0.42 5.51 -14.94
CA ALA A 44 0.66 4.11 -15.28
C ALA A 44 2.12 3.66 -15.11
N PRO A 45 3.14 4.50 -15.39
CA PRO A 45 4.54 4.10 -15.19
C PRO A 45 4.86 3.61 -13.77
N ASN A 46 4.12 4.15 -12.78
CA ASN A 46 4.25 3.73 -11.37
C ASN A 46 3.13 2.77 -10.94
N GLY A 47 1.91 2.93 -11.45
CA GLY A 47 0.76 2.10 -11.09
C GLY A 47 0.84 0.67 -11.60
N ALA A 48 1.30 0.47 -12.83
CA ALA A 48 1.36 -0.86 -13.45
C ALA A 48 2.34 -1.81 -12.73
N PRO A 49 3.62 -1.44 -12.44
CA PRO A 49 4.54 -2.31 -11.70
C PRO A 49 4.04 -2.64 -10.28
N TRP A 50 3.40 -1.68 -9.61
CA TRP A 50 2.78 -1.94 -8.31
C TRP A 50 1.66 -3.00 -8.43
N ALA A 51 0.75 -2.84 -9.40
CA ALA A 51 -0.34 -3.77 -9.63
C ALA A 51 0.17 -5.18 -10.01
N ASN A 52 1.28 -5.25 -10.78
CA ASN A 52 1.94 -6.52 -11.11
C ASN A 52 2.37 -7.25 -9.83
N GLY A 53 3.10 -6.59 -8.95
CA GLY A 53 3.55 -7.16 -7.68
C GLY A 53 2.40 -7.56 -6.76
N TYR A 54 1.35 -6.75 -6.70
CA TYR A 54 0.16 -7.02 -5.90
C TYR A 54 -0.55 -8.30 -6.37
N VAL A 55 -0.88 -8.38 -7.65
CA VAL A 55 -1.58 -9.52 -8.24
C VAL A 55 -0.73 -10.79 -8.17
N ASP A 56 0.57 -10.68 -8.45
CA ASP A 56 1.48 -11.83 -8.39
C ASP A 56 1.63 -12.37 -6.97
N TYR A 57 1.56 -11.50 -5.94
CA TYR A 57 1.53 -11.98 -4.56
C TYR A 57 0.26 -12.78 -4.24
N LEU A 58 -0.91 -12.35 -4.70
CA LEU A 58 -2.15 -13.12 -4.54
C LEU A 58 -2.05 -14.49 -5.21
N LYS A 59 -1.45 -14.55 -6.42
CA LYS A 59 -1.17 -15.80 -7.12
C LYS A 59 -0.16 -16.67 -6.37
N LEU A 60 0.88 -16.07 -5.80
CA LEU A 60 1.86 -16.78 -4.98
C LEU A 60 1.21 -17.41 -3.74
N VAL A 61 0.32 -16.69 -3.06
CA VAL A 61 -0.46 -17.25 -1.93
C VAL A 61 -1.24 -18.48 -2.38
N ASN A 62 -1.90 -18.42 -3.53
CA ASN A 62 -2.63 -19.55 -4.09
C ASN A 62 -1.71 -20.72 -4.49
N ALA A 63 -0.54 -20.42 -5.07
CA ALA A 63 0.47 -21.43 -5.41
C ALA A 63 1.05 -22.14 -4.17
N ARG A 64 1.09 -21.44 -3.02
CA ARG A 64 1.49 -21.98 -1.72
C ARG A 64 0.35 -22.69 -0.98
N GLY A 65 -0.82 -22.90 -1.61
CA GLY A 65 -1.96 -23.61 -1.03
C GLY A 65 -3.03 -22.71 -0.40
N GLY A 66 -2.97 -21.39 -0.60
CA GLY A 66 -3.94 -20.42 -0.08
C GLY A 66 -3.72 -20.06 1.37
N ILE A 67 -4.71 -19.41 1.99
CA ILE A 67 -4.69 -19.06 3.41
C ILE A 67 -5.32 -20.20 4.20
N ASN A 68 -4.51 -21.03 4.86
CA ASN A 68 -4.97 -22.22 5.57
C ASN A 68 -5.88 -23.13 4.69
N GLY A 69 -5.49 -23.32 3.42
CA GLY A 69 -6.25 -24.10 2.43
C GLY A 69 -7.36 -23.33 1.68
N LEU A 70 -7.70 -22.13 2.11
CA LEU A 70 -8.67 -21.26 1.43
C LEU A 70 -7.96 -20.48 0.31
N LYS A 71 -8.45 -20.63 -0.92
CA LYS A 71 -7.92 -19.87 -2.06
C LYS A 71 -8.45 -18.44 -2.08
N LEU A 72 -7.69 -17.57 -2.75
CA LEU A 72 -8.06 -16.20 -3.05
C LEU A 72 -8.58 -16.11 -4.48
N THR A 73 -9.67 -15.38 -4.66
CA THR A 73 -10.06 -14.84 -5.97
C THR A 73 -9.87 -13.33 -5.97
N PHE A 74 -9.66 -12.75 -7.13
CA PHE A 74 -9.52 -11.31 -7.25
C PHE A 74 -10.05 -10.83 -8.60
N GLU A 75 -10.46 -9.58 -8.63
CA GLU A 75 -10.83 -8.88 -9.86
C GLU A 75 -10.21 -7.50 -9.85
N GLU A 76 -9.53 -7.17 -10.94
CA GLU A 76 -8.90 -5.87 -11.12
C GLU A 76 -9.87 -4.89 -11.78
N CYS A 77 -9.89 -3.65 -11.26
CA CYS A 77 -10.67 -2.55 -11.79
C CYS A 77 -9.76 -1.36 -12.09
N GLU A 78 -9.73 -0.95 -13.35
CA GLU A 78 -8.94 0.18 -13.85
C GLU A 78 -9.55 1.50 -13.41
N THR A 79 -8.83 2.29 -12.62
CA THR A 79 -9.29 3.57 -12.07
C THR A 79 -8.74 4.79 -12.81
N GLY A 80 -7.65 4.64 -13.57
CA GLY A 80 -6.95 5.75 -14.21
C GLY A 80 -6.39 6.78 -13.22
N TYR A 81 -6.27 6.43 -11.93
CA TYR A 81 -5.95 7.34 -10.81
C TYR A 81 -7.02 8.43 -10.59
N ASP A 82 -8.22 8.23 -11.11
CA ASP A 82 -9.37 9.13 -10.94
C ASP A 82 -10.18 8.73 -9.70
N THR A 83 -10.55 9.73 -8.87
CA THR A 83 -11.27 9.47 -7.62
C THR A 83 -12.68 8.95 -7.85
N ALA A 84 -13.40 9.48 -8.85
CA ALA A 84 -14.79 9.07 -9.12
C ALA A 84 -14.81 7.63 -9.65
N ARG A 85 -13.92 7.29 -10.59
CA ARG A 85 -13.76 5.89 -11.07
C ARG A 85 -13.31 4.96 -9.96
N SER A 86 -12.45 5.40 -9.04
CA SER A 86 -12.05 4.59 -7.89
C SER A 86 -13.25 4.25 -6.99
N VAL A 87 -14.14 5.22 -6.76
CA VAL A 87 -15.39 5.00 -6.01
C VAL A 87 -16.32 4.05 -6.77
N GLU A 88 -16.46 4.22 -8.10
CA GLU A 88 -17.24 3.30 -8.94
C GLU A 88 -16.69 1.86 -8.87
N CYS A 89 -15.38 1.68 -9.00
CA CYS A 89 -14.71 0.38 -8.83
C CYS A 89 -15.00 -0.22 -7.44
N TYR A 90 -14.90 0.59 -6.40
CA TYR A 90 -15.21 0.16 -5.04
C TYR A 90 -16.65 -0.31 -4.90
N GLU A 91 -17.62 0.50 -5.34
CA GLU A 91 -19.06 0.17 -5.27
C GLU A 91 -19.38 -1.14 -6.01
N ARG A 92 -18.80 -1.32 -7.19
CA ARG A 92 -18.99 -2.52 -7.99
C ARG A 92 -18.38 -3.77 -7.34
N LEU A 93 -17.16 -3.64 -6.80
CA LEU A 93 -16.42 -4.79 -6.28
C LEU A 93 -16.81 -5.16 -4.84
N LYS A 94 -17.27 -4.21 -4.01
CA LYS A 94 -17.72 -4.52 -2.65
C LYS A 94 -18.89 -5.49 -2.64
N SER A 95 -19.79 -5.40 -3.61
CA SER A 95 -20.97 -6.27 -3.72
C SER A 95 -20.62 -7.75 -3.96
N LYS A 96 -19.38 -8.04 -4.36
CA LYS A 96 -18.85 -9.40 -4.53
C LYS A 96 -18.28 -10.02 -3.25
N GLY A 97 -18.47 -9.39 -2.10
CA GLY A 97 -17.94 -9.86 -0.81
C GLY A 97 -16.48 -9.48 -0.60
N ALA A 98 -16.14 -8.20 -0.87
CA ALA A 98 -14.79 -7.69 -0.69
C ALA A 98 -14.26 -7.94 0.73
N SER A 99 -13.08 -8.53 0.84
CA SER A 99 -12.40 -8.78 2.11
C SER A 99 -11.86 -7.48 2.74
N PHE A 100 -11.18 -6.70 1.95
CA PHE A 100 -10.66 -5.36 2.22
C PHE A 100 -10.43 -4.66 0.89
N VAL A 101 -10.21 -3.36 0.90
CA VAL A 101 -9.88 -2.61 -0.31
C VAL A 101 -8.58 -1.83 -0.12
N GLN A 102 -7.76 -1.78 -1.16
CA GLN A 102 -6.62 -0.87 -1.29
C GLN A 102 -6.88 0.12 -2.42
N PRO A 103 -7.24 1.38 -2.10
CA PRO A 103 -7.61 2.36 -3.13
C PRO A 103 -6.44 2.82 -4.02
N LEU A 104 -5.21 2.63 -3.59
CA LEU A 104 -3.97 3.08 -4.24
C LEU A 104 -4.00 4.58 -4.65
N SER A 105 -4.77 5.37 -3.94
CA SER A 105 -4.94 6.82 -4.14
C SER A 105 -5.42 7.47 -2.85
N THR A 106 -4.76 8.56 -2.44
CA THR A 106 -5.19 9.35 -1.27
C THR A 106 -6.56 9.97 -1.48
N GLY A 107 -6.83 10.50 -2.67
CA GLY A 107 -8.16 11.05 -3.00
C GLY A 107 -9.27 10.01 -2.92
N ALA A 108 -9.04 8.83 -3.47
CA ALA A 108 -9.97 7.70 -3.37
C ALA A 108 -10.15 7.24 -1.92
N THR A 109 -9.06 7.20 -1.13
CA THR A 109 -9.14 6.84 0.29
C THR A 109 -10.03 7.79 1.07
N PHE A 110 -9.90 9.10 0.83
CA PHE A 110 -10.76 10.09 1.48
C PHE A 110 -12.24 9.87 1.12
N ALA A 111 -12.53 9.62 -0.14
CA ALA A 111 -13.90 9.38 -0.62
C ALA A 111 -14.51 8.06 -0.09
N ILE A 112 -13.70 7.02 0.11
CA ILE A 112 -14.15 5.71 0.59
C ILE A 112 -14.22 5.65 2.13
N THR A 113 -13.48 6.49 2.84
CA THR A 113 -13.39 6.47 4.32
C THR A 113 -14.76 6.51 4.99
N GLU A 114 -15.71 7.30 4.48
CA GLU A 114 -17.06 7.42 5.07
C GLU A 114 -17.99 6.27 4.69
N LYS A 115 -17.68 5.56 3.60
CA LYS A 115 -18.43 4.39 3.12
C LYS A 115 -18.03 3.10 3.84
N ALA A 116 -16.74 2.97 4.13
CA ALA A 116 -16.15 1.76 4.71
C ALA A 116 -16.86 1.25 5.99
N PRO A 117 -17.24 2.09 6.96
CA PRO A 117 -17.97 1.65 8.15
C PRO A 117 -19.39 1.09 7.84
N VAL A 118 -20.07 1.68 6.86
CA VAL A 118 -21.43 1.25 6.44
C VAL A 118 -21.36 -0.08 5.71
N ASP A 119 -20.36 -0.19 4.81
CA ASP A 119 -20.16 -1.38 3.97
C ASP A 119 -19.43 -2.50 4.71
N LYS A 120 -18.83 -2.20 5.88
CA LYS A 120 -18.01 -3.12 6.68
C LYS A 120 -16.83 -3.69 5.89
N VAL A 121 -16.19 -2.85 5.07
CA VAL A 121 -15.02 -3.19 4.25
C VAL A 121 -13.81 -2.42 4.75
N PRO A 122 -12.78 -3.07 5.33
CA PRO A 122 -11.56 -2.41 5.74
C PRO A 122 -10.85 -1.72 4.56
N VAL A 123 -10.41 -0.50 4.76
CA VAL A 123 -9.58 0.26 3.82
C VAL A 123 -8.14 0.17 4.28
N VAL A 124 -7.32 -0.57 3.54
CA VAL A 124 -5.90 -0.75 3.84
C VAL A 124 -5.10 0.18 2.96
N THR A 125 -4.34 1.07 3.58
CA THR A 125 -3.42 1.94 2.86
C THR A 125 -2.00 1.70 3.35
N ILE A 126 -1.03 1.74 2.44
CA ILE A 126 0.35 1.48 2.78
C ILE A 126 1.18 2.68 2.35
N GLY A 127 1.56 3.49 3.34
CA GLY A 127 2.34 4.69 3.11
C GLY A 127 1.65 5.73 2.22
N TYR A 128 0.32 5.77 2.22
CA TYR A 128 -0.44 6.86 1.62
C TYR A 128 -1.64 7.21 2.50
N GLY A 129 -2.24 8.37 2.23
CA GLY A 129 -3.22 9.00 3.09
C GLY A 129 -4.47 8.16 3.38
N ARG A 130 -5.10 8.37 4.51
CA ARG A 130 -4.99 9.59 5.38
C ARG A 130 -4.08 9.29 6.59
N SER A 131 -3.15 10.20 6.89
CA SER A 131 -2.18 9.99 7.97
C SER A 131 -2.81 9.95 9.36
N GLU A 132 -3.84 10.76 9.63
CA GLU A 132 -4.56 10.77 10.89
C GLU A 132 -5.36 9.49 11.15
N SER A 133 -5.57 8.66 10.13
CA SER A 133 -6.24 7.37 10.30
C SER A 133 -5.41 6.32 11.04
N ALA A 134 -4.17 6.66 11.40
CA ALA A 134 -3.39 5.90 12.37
C ALA A 134 -4.11 5.81 13.74
N ASP A 135 -4.96 6.78 14.10
CA ASP A 135 -5.83 6.69 15.27
C ASP A 135 -7.04 5.79 15.00
N GLY A 136 -6.90 4.53 15.35
CA GLY A 136 -7.97 3.53 15.20
C GLY A 136 -9.18 3.77 16.10
N SER A 137 -9.06 4.63 17.15
CA SER A 137 -10.21 4.97 17.98
C SER A 137 -11.27 5.75 17.20
N VAL A 138 -10.85 6.57 16.24
CA VAL A 138 -11.71 7.34 15.33
C VAL A 138 -11.93 6.61 14.01
N PHE A 139 -10.85 6.14 13.40
CA PHE A 139 -10.87 5.55 12.06
C PHE A 139 -10.92 4.02 12.11
N LYS A 140 -12.01 3.46 12.63
CA LYS A 140 -12.18 2.01 12.85
C LYS A 140 -11.91 1.14 11.62
N TRP A 141 -12.06 1.69 10.42
CA TRP A 141 -12.04 0.93 9.17
C TRP A 141 -10.89 1.32 8.23
N ASN A 142 -10.02 2.25 8.63
CA ASN A 142 -8.85 2.66 7.87
C ASN A 142 -7.58 2.15 8.55
N PHE A 143 -6.70 1.54 7.76
CA PHE A 143 -5.47 0.89 8.24
C PHE A 143 -4.26 1.37 7.43
N PRO A 144 -3.61 2.47 7.83
CA PRO A 144 -2.39 2.95 7.18
C PRO A 144 -1.17 2.17 7.67
N ILE A 145 -1.14 0.87 7.39
CA ILE A 145 -0.13 -0.04 7.91
C ILE A 145 1.24 0.26 7.30
N ALA A 146 2.30 0.01 8.06
CA ALA A 146 3.71 0.19 7.70
C ALA A 146 4.20 1.64 7.65
N GLY A 147 3.40 2.59 8.15
CA GLY A 147 3.75 4.01 8.25
C GLY A 147 2.80 4.92 7.48
N THR A 148 2.89 6.21 7.76
CA THR A 148 2.09 7.26 7.13
C THR A 148 2.97 8.27 6.41
N TYR A 149 2.36 9.20 5.68
CA TYR A 149 3.09 10.31 5.08
C TYR A 149 3.79 11.20 6.12
N TRP A 150 3.24 11.30 7.33
CA TRP A 150 3.91 12.05 8.39
C TRP A 150 5.17 11.34 8.88
N VAL A 151 5.15 10.01 8.95
CA VAL A 151 6.37 9.22 9.21
C VAL A 151 7.39 9.43 8.10
N ALA A 152 6.97 9.37 6.83
CA ALA A 152 7.86 9.56 5.70
C ALA A 152 8.50 10.96 5.68
N ALA A 153 7.71 12.01 5.93
CA ALA A 153 8.18 13.40 5.96
C ALA A 153 9.16 13.64 7.12
N ASP A 154 8.83 13.13 8.31
CA ASP A 154 9.74 13.27 9.46
C ASP A 154 11.03 12.48 9.26
N ALA A 155 10.97 11.27 8.72
CA ALA A 155 12.18 10.48 8.43
C ALA A 155 13.11 11.18 7.41
N ILE A 156 12.56 11.92 6.44
CA ILE A 156 13.34 12.77 5.54
C ILE A 156 14.06 13.87 6.37
N LEU A 157 13.36 14.53 7.29
CA LEU A 157 13.98 15.56 8.15
C LEU A 157 15.05 14.96 9.08
N GLN A 158 14.81 13.75 9.63
CA GLN A 158 15.81 13.02 10.42
C GLN A 158 17.07 12.72 9.58
N ALA A 159 16.88 12.30 8.33
CA ALA A 159 18.01 12.05 7.41
C ALA A 159 18.80 13.32 7.11
N ILE A 160 18.11 14.42 6.81
CA ILE A 160 18.73 15.72 6.54
C ILE A 160 19.44 16.22 7.81
N GLY A 161 18.79 16.14 8.98
CA GLY A 161 19.39 16.51 10.25
C GLY A 161 20.66 15.71 10.55
N LYS A 162 20.64 14.39 10.33
CA LYS A 162 21.83 13.53 10.50
C LYS A 162 22.97 13.97 9.58
N LYS A 163 22.67 14.33 8.33
CA LYS A 163 23.63 14.83 7.35
C LYS A 163 24.23 16.17 7.75
N GLU A 164 23.46 17.06 8.36
CA GLU A 164 23.88 18.37 8.84
C GLU A 164 24.57 18.33 10.22
N GLY A 165 24.55 17.18 10.91
CA GLY A 165 25.16 17.03 12.25
C GLY A 165 24.19 17.20 13.42
N GLY A 166 22.88 17.27 13.17
CA GLY A 166 21.81 17.33 14.16
C GLY A 166 20.58 18.06 13.64
N LEU A 167 19.40 17.75 14.19
CA LEU A 167 18.16 18.44 13.83
C LEU A 167 18.20 19.94 14.17
N ASP A 168 18.95 20.33 15.20
CA ASP A 168 19.20 21.74 15.59
C ASP A 168 19.91 22.54 14.50
N LYS A 169 20.66 21.85 13.63
CA LYS A 169 21.38 22.46 12.48
C LYS A 169 20.45 22.81 11.31
N LEU A 170 19.18 22.43 11.39
CA LEU A 170 18.19 22.85 10.41
C LEU A 170 17.72 24.31 10.63
N LYS A 171 18.01 24.91 11.78
CA LYS A 171 17.67 26.31 12.06
C LYS A 171 18.26 27.24 11.01
N GLY A 172 17.39 28.04 10.38
CA GLY A 172 17.75 28.99 9.32
C GLY A 172 17.98 28.36 7.95
N LYS A 173 17.90 27.05 7.80
CA LYS A 173 17.93 26.38 6.48
C LYS A 173 16.62 26.65 5.74
N LYS A 174 16.68 26.56 4.40
CA LYS A 174 15.53 26.67 3.50
C LYS A 174 15.18 25.32 2.92
N LEU A 175 13.95 24.87 3.16
CA LEU A 175 13.40 23.64 2.61
C LEU A 175 12.28 23.99 1.62
N ALA A 176 12.37 23.53 0.37
CA ALA A 176 11.30 23.65 -0.60
C ALA A 176 10.55 22.33 -0.71
N LEU A 177 9.24 22.35 -0.46
CA LEU A 177 8.32 21.24 -0.73
C LEU A 177 7.72 21.44 -2.11
N ILE A 178 8.15 20.65 -3.10
CA ILE A 178 7.51 20.56 -4.42
C ILE A 178 6.50 19.43 -4.34
N TYR A 179 5.21 19.75 -4.47
CA TYR A 179 4.17 18.76 -4.23
C TYR A 179 3.09 18.77 -5.31
N HIS A 180 2.57 17.58 -5.59
CA HIS A 180 1.42 17.39 -6.46
C HIS A 180 0.19 18.08 -5.85
N ASP A 181 -0.44 19.00 -6.59
CA ASP A 181 -1.60 19.74 -6.08
C ASP A 181 -2.86 18.87 -6.04
N SER A 182 -2.91 18.03 -5.02
CA SER A 182 -3.99 17.07 -4.76
C SER A 182 -4.01 16.70 -3.27
N PRO A 183 -5.01 15.96 -2.79
CA PRO A 183 -4.99 15.43 -1.43
C PRO A 183 -3.71 14.69 -1.08
N PHE A 184 -3.14 13.91 -2.01
CA PHE A 184 -1.86 13.24 -1.83
C PHE A 184 -0.70 14.19 -1.53
N GLY A 185 -0.51 15.21 -2.37
CA GLY A 185 0.64 16.11 -2.23
C GLY A 185 0.53 17.03 -1.02
N LYS A 186 -0.67 17.25 -0.49
CA LYS A 186 -0.94 18.10 0.68
C LYS A 186 -0.77 17.39 2.02
N GLU A 187 -0.71 16.06 2.01
CA GLU A 187 -0.59 15.24 3.24
C GLU A 187 0.60 15.62 4.15
N PRO A 188 1.83 15.87 3.66
CA PRO A 188 2.95 16.15 4.54
C PRO A 188 2.93 17.56 5.14
N ILE A 189 2.10 18.47 4.61
CA ILE A 189 2.12 19.91 4.97
C ILE A 189 1.94 20.14 6.48
N PRO A 190 0.95 19.55 7.16
CA PRO A 190 0.75 19.80 8.59
C PRO A 190 1.98 19.43 9.43
N LEU A 191 2.60 18.29 9.15
CA LEU A 191 3.81 17.86 9.85
C LEU A 191 4.99 18.79 9.55
N LEU A 192 5.23 19.10 8.27
CA LEU A 192 6.37 19.95 7.88
C LEU A 192 6.24 21.37 8.44
N GLN A 193 5.03 21.92 8.52
CA GLN A 193 4.77 23.21 9.14
C GLN A 193 5.05 23.18 10.65
N GLU A 194 4.62 22.11 11.36
CA GLU A 194 4.91 21.95 12.76
C GLU A 194 6.42 21.80 13.01
N ARG A 195 7.09 20.98 12.21
CA ARG A 195 8.55 20.81 12.29
C ARG A 195 9.31 22.09 11.94
N ALA A 196 8.83 22.89 10.98
CA ALA A 196 9.43 24.18 10.65
C ALA A 196 9.41 25.15 11.84
N LYS A 197 8.27 25.20 12.57
CA LYS A 197 8.18 25.99 13.82
C LYS A 197 9.14 25.48 14.88
N MET A 198 9.18 24.17 15.12
CA MET A 198 9.99 23.56 16.17
C MET A 198 11.49 23.71 15.91
N LEU A 199 11.92 23.51 14.66
CA LEU A 199 13.34 23.44 14.27
C LEU A 199 13.86 24.75 13.69
N GLY A 200 12.99 25.71 13.38
CA GLY A 200 13.36 27.04 12.89
C GLY A 200 13.87 27.06 11.46
N PHE A 201 13.50 26.11 10.61
CA PHE A 201 13.79 26.19 9.17
C PHE A 201 12.67 26.93 8.42
N GLU A 202 13.01 27.53 7.29
CA GLU A 202 12.05 28.15 6.37
C GLU A 202 11.45 27.07 5.44
N LEU A 203 10.11 26.98 5.39
CA LEU A 203 9.39 26.05 4.51
C LEU A 203 8.75 26.81 3.35
N GLN A 204 9.25 26.61 2.14
CA GLN A 204 8.64 27.10 0.90
C GLN A 204 7.77 26.01 0.29
N MET A 205 6.50 26.30 0.02
CA MET A 205 5.55 25.36 -0.58
C MET A 205 5.35 25.68 -2.06
N LEU A 206 5.61 24.73 -2.93
CA LEU A 206 5.56 24.86 -4.39
C LEU A 206 4.59 23.82 -4.97
N PRO A 207 3.30 24.15 -5.12
CA PRO A 207 2.34 23.25 -5.74
C PRO A 207 2.62 23.07 -7.23
N VAL A 208 2.43 21.85 -7.72
CA VAL A 208 2.52 21.50 -9.14
C VAL A 208 1.18 20.91 -9.57
N THR A 209 0.56 21.53 -10.56
CA THR A 209 -0.75 21.08 -11.08
C THR A 209 -0.65 19.70 -11.71
N ALA A 210 -1.62 18.84 -11.42
CA ALA A 210 -1.73 17.51 -11.99
C ALA A 210 -1.79 17.54 -13.53
N PRO A 211 -1.16 16.60 -14.23
CA PRO A 211 -0.37 15.45 -13.75
C PRO A 211 1.09 15.75 -13.42
N GLY A 212 1.53 17.00 -13.46
CA GLY A 212 2.85 17.42 -13.05
C GLY A 212 3.90 17.47 -14.16
N VAL A 213 3.50 17.62 -15.41
CA VAL A 213 4.41 17.76 -16.56
C VAL A 213 4.93 19.18 -16.75
N GLU A 214 4.20 20.18 -16.27
CA GLU A 214 4.57 21.60 -16.42
C GLU A 214 5.25 22.10 -15.14
N GLN A 215 6.59 22.02 -15.07
CA GLN A 215 7.34 22.36 -13.88
C GLN A 215 8.41 23.43 -14.07
N LYS A 216 8.62 23.96 -15.29
CA LYS A 216 9.66 24.95 -15.56
C LYS A 216 9.59 26.18 -14.63
N ALA A 217 8.40 26.74 -14.45
CA ALA A 217 8.21 27.89 -13.56
C ALA A 217 8.55 27.54 -12.09
N THR A 218 8.17 26.38 -11.61
CA THR A 218 8.50 25.88 -10.28
C THR A 218 10.01 25.78 -10.08
N TRP A 219 10.73 25.20 -11.03
CA TRP A 219 12.18 25.05 -10.93
C TRP A 219 12.94 26.37 -11.13
N LEU A 220 12.39 27.33 -11.85
CA LEU A 220 12.93 28.71 -11.84
C LEU A 220 12.80 29.37 -10.47
N GLN A 221 11.69 29.15 -9.74
CA GLN A 221 11.53 29.60 -8.36
C GLN A 221 12.56 28.94 -7.44
N VAL A 222 12.78 27.62 -7.56
CA VAL A 222 13.82 26.90 -6.82
C VAL A 222 15.21 27.50 -7.10
N ARG A 223 15.53 27.77 -8.37
CA ARG A 223 16.79 28.40 -8.74
C ARG A 223 16.98 29.78 -8.14
N GLN A 224 15.91 30.58 -8.05
CA GLN A 224 15.94 31.92 -7.45
C GLN A 224 16.04 31.86 -5.92
N ALA A 225 15.24 31.01 -5.27
CA ALA A 225 15.19 30.89 -3.82
C ALA A 225 16.39 30.16 -3.23
N LYS A 226 17.07 29.32 -4.03
CA LYS A 226 18.24 28.52 -3.66
C LYS A 226 18.03 27.76 -2.34
N PRO A 227 16.99 26.91 -2.21
CA PRO A 227 16.76 26.16 -1.00
C PRO A 227 17.95 25.22 -0.73
N ASP A 228 18.24 24.99 0.55
CA ASP A 228 19.25 24.03 0.98
C ASP A 228 18.85 22.61 0.60
N TYR A 229 17.54 22.31 0.68
CA TYR A 229 16.97 21.01 0.34
C TYR A 229 15.64 21.14 -0.39
N VAL A 230 15.37 20.18 -1.27
CA VAL A 230 14.08 20.00 -1.93
C VAL A 230 13.48 18.68 -1.48
N VAL A 231 12.25 18.72 -0.98
CA VAL A 231 11.40 17.54 -0.75
C VAL A 231 10.43 17.43 -1.91
N LEU A 232 10.49 16.32 -2.66
CA LEU A 232 9.61 16.04 -3.78
C LEU A 232 8.46 15.13 -3.34
N TRP A 233 7.26 15.65 -3.34
CA TRP A 233 6.03 14.90 -3.04
C TRP A 233 5.21 14.70 -4.31
N GLY A 234 5.75 13.88 -5.20
CA GLY A 234 5.26 13.63 -6.54
C GLY A 234 4.85 12.19 -6.79
N TRP A 235 4.14 11.97 -7.89
CA TRP A 235 3.68 10.68 -8.36
C TRP A 235 3.61 10.64 -9.89
N GLY A 236 3.91 9.48 -10.49
CA GLY A 236 3.84 9.29 -11.93
C GLY A 236 4.82 10.17 -12.69
N VAL A 237 4.39 10.71 -13.82
CA VAL A 237 5.22 11.55 -14.70
C VAL A 237 5.78 12.80 -14.02
N MET A 238 5.18 13.26 -12.93
CA MET A 238 5.69 14.39 -12.15
C MET A 238 7.11 14.15 -11.65
N ASN A 239 7.44 12.91 -11.24
CA ASN A 239 8.72 12.58 -10.62
C ASN A 239 9.88 12.70 -11.61
N SER A 240 9.79 12.02 -12.75
CA SER A 240 10.83 12.09 -13.79
C SER A 240 10.97 13.51 -14.35
N THR A 241 9.87 14.24 -14.49
CA THR A 241 9.89 15.65 -14.90
C THR A 241 10.64 16.52 -13.87
N ALA A 242 10.35 16.36 -12.57
CA ALA A 242 11.03 17.11 -11.52
C ALA A 242 12.55 16.87 -11.52
N ILE A 243 12.98 15.63 -11.73
CA ILE A 243 14.42 15.30 -11.78
C ILE A 243 15.09 15.89 -13.03
N LYS A 244 14.41 15.87 -14.19
CA LYS A 244 14.88 16.49 -15.44
C LYS A 244 15.01 18.00 -15.28
N GLU A 245 14.03 18.67 -14.72
CA GLU A 245 14.05 20.11 -14.48
C GLU A 245 15.11 20.51 -13.42
N ALA A 246 15.31 19.69 -12.40
CA ALA A 246 16.40 19.86 -11.43
C ALA A 246 17.77 19.82 -12.13
N GLN A 247 17.96 18.88 -13.07
CA GLN A 247 19.16 18.80 -13.87
C GLN A 247 19.33 20.04 -14.75
N ALA A 248 18.27 20.47 -15.45
CA ALA A 248 18.29 21.61 -16.34
C ALA A 248 18.60 22.94 -15.61
N THR A 249 18.18 23.06 -14.36
CA THR A 249 18.43 24.25 -13.52
C THR A 249 19.72 24.15 -12.70
N GLY A 250 20.45 23.04 -12.78
CA GLY A 250 21.70 22.81 -12.05
C GLY A 250 21.51 22.55 -10.57
N TYR A 251 20.31 22.18 -10.12
CA TYR A 251 20.07 21.85 -8.71
C TYR A 251 20.67 20.48 -8.37
N ALA A 252 21.43 20.38 -7.28
CA ALA A 252 22.14 19.16 -6.87
C ALA A 252 21.16 18.04 -6.42
N ARG A 253 21.25 16.85 -7.04
CA ARG A 253 20.38 15.72 -6.73
C ARG A 253 20.56 15.21 -5.30
N GLU A 254 21.76 15.33 -4.74
CA GLU A 254 22.08 14.95 -3.36
C GLU A 254 21.37 15.80 -2.30
N LYS A 255 20.73 16.90 -2.72
CA LYS A 255 19.89 17.78 -1.91
C LYS A 255 18.40 17.54 -2.13
N MET A 256 18.03 16.58 -2.97
CA MET A 256 16.64 16.21 -3.23
C MET A 256 16.28 14.94 -2.50
N TYR A 257 15.10 14.94 -1.87
CA TYR A 257 14.52 13.79 -1.18
C TYR A 257 13.08 13.56 -1.64
N GLY A 258 12.83 12.47 -2.32
CA GLY A 258 11.48 12.06 -2.74
C GLY A 258 10.72 11.40 -1.60
N VAL A 259 9.39 11.58 -1.59
CA VAL A 259 8.51 10.67 -0.86
C VAL A 259 8.70 9.25 -1.40
N TRP A 260 8.34 8.24 -0.64
CA TRP A 260 8.57 6.86 -1.06
C TRP A 260 7.86 6.46 -2.38
N TRP A 261 6.87 7.23 -2.83
CA TRP A 261 6.23 7.12 -4.15
C TRP A 261 6.99 7.84 -5.27
N ALA A 262 8.04 8.58 -4.94
CA ALA A 262 8.94 9.26 -5.88
C ALA A 262 10.37 8.70 -5.74
N GLY A 263 10.52 7.40 -5.56
CA GLY A 263 11.79 6.71 -5.39
C GLY A 263 11.73 5.32 -5.98
N ALA A 264 11.51 5.23 -7.29
CA ALA A 264 11.43 3.96 -8.01
C ALA A 264 12.10 4.08 -9.38
N GLU A 265 12.31 2.96 -10.05
CA GLU A 265 12.99 2.86 -11.34
C GLU A 265 12.33 3.73 -12.43
N PRO A 266 11.00 3.80 -12.58
CA PRO A 266 10.36 4.66 -13.58
C PRO A 266 10.64 6.14 -13.40
N ASP A 267 10.94 6.58 -12.17
CA ASP A 267 11.19 7.99 -11.86
C ASP A 267 12.54 8.48 -12.37
N VAL A 268 13.52 7.58 -12.51
CA VAL A 268 14.94 7.90 -12.73
C VAL A 268 15.53 7.34 -14.01
N LYS A 269 15.01 6.23 -14.55
CA LYS A 269 15.63 5.53 -15.69
C LYS A 269 15.79 6.39 -16.94
N ASP A 270 14.83 7.27 -17.21
CA ASP A 270 14.83 8.14 -18.40
C ASP A 270 15.72 9.39 -18.22
N VAL A 271 16.23 9.61 -17.03
CA VAL A 271 17.14 10.72 -16.68
C VAL A 271 18.57 10.20 -16.56
N ALA A 272 18.76 8.90 -16.42
CA ALA A 272 20.03 8.21 -16.34
C ALA A 272 20.99 8.86 -15.34
N ASP A 273 22.21 9.25 -15.79
CA ASP A 273 23.22 9.88 -14.94
C ASP A 273 22.75 11.20 -14.34
N GLY A 274 21.80 11.90 -14.96
CA GLY A 274 21.24 13.14 -14.43
C GLY A 274 20.44 12.95 -13.13
N ALA A 275 20.01 11.71 -12.82
CA ALA A 275 19.35 11.37 -11.57
C ALA A 275 20.32 10.89 -10.48
N LYS A 276 21.58 10.64 -10.78
CA LYS A 276 22.57 10.14 -9.80
C LYS A 276 22.66 11.05 -8.58
N GLY A 277 22.60 10.42 -7.40
CA GLY A 277 22.60 11.12 -6.11
C GLY A 277 21.20 11.49 -5.59
N TYR A 278 20.14 11.33 -6.40
CA TYR A 278 18.78 11.56 -5.95
C TYR A 278 18.38 10.57 -4.85
N ASN A 279 17.83 11.10 -3.75
CA ASN A 279 17.43 10.35 -2.58
C ASN A 279 15.91 10.18 -2.53
N ALA A 280 15.45 9.09 -1.94
CA ALA A 280 14.04 8.94 -1.57
C ALA A 280 13.91 8.19 -0.25
N VAL A 281 12.81 8.45 0.47
CA VAL A 281 12.50 7.70 1.67
C VAL A 281 11.87 6.35 1.30
N ALA A 282 12.26 5.30 2.00
CA ALA A 282 11.63 3.98 1.92
C ALA A 282 11.15 3.58 3.31
N MET A 283 9.84 3.45 3.49
CA MET A 283 9.27 3.15 4.81
C MET A 283 9.49 1.70 5.23
N GLN A 284 9.70 0.79 4.31
CA GLN A 284 10.06 -0.59 4.61
C GLN A 284 11.15 -1.09 3.65
N HIS A 285 10.79 -1.53 2.48
CA HIS A 285 11.67 -2.12 1.47
C HIS A 285 12.07 -1.11 0.38
N GLY A 286 13.14 -1.45 -0.32
CA GLY A 286 13.53 -0.83 -1.59
C GLY A 286 13.42 -1.81 -2.75
N ALA A 287 14.37 -1.78 -3.68
CA ALA A 287 14.59 -2.85 -4.65
C ALA A 287 15.29 -4.03 -3.96
N GLU A 288 14.72 -5.23 -4.08
CA GLU A 288 15.18 -6.44 -3.36
C GLU A 288 15.27 -7.67 -4.28
N PRO A 289 16.06 -7.59 -5.37
CA PRO A 289 16.08 -8.62 -6.40
C PRO A 289 16.59 -9.99 -5.92
N GLN A 290 17.30 -10.05 -4.78
CA GLN A 290 17.86 -11.26 -4.22
C GLN A 290 17.05 -11.86 -3.08
N SER A 291 15.95 -11.24 -2.68
CA SER A 291 15.11 -11.72 -1.59
C SER A 291 14.50 -13.10 -1.89
N LYS A 292 14.17 -13.85 -0.84
CA LYS A 292 13.45 -15.12 -0.99
C LYS A 292 12.11 -14.93 -1.67
N LEU A 293 11.40 -13.84 -1.38
CA LEU A 293 10.14 -13.49 -2.03
C LEU A 293 10.28 -13.44 -3.55
N VAL A 294 11.31 -12.74 -4.05
CA VAL A 294 11.57 -12.63 -5.49
C VAL A 294 11.86 -13.99 -6.10
N LYS A 295 12.66 -14.83 -5.46
CA LYS A 295 12.94 -16.19 -5.93
C LYS A 295 11.66 -17.04 -6.03
N ASP A 296 10.80 -16.94 -5.04
CA ASP A 296 9.51 -17.65 -5.02
C ASP A 296 8.55 -17.10 -6.11
N MET A 297 8.49 -15.77 -6.32
CA MET A 297 7.73 -15.16 -7.42
C MET A 297 8.21 -15.66 -8.78
N LEU A 298 9.52 -15.65 -9.00
CA LEU A 298 10.10 -16.09 -10.26
C LEU A 298 9.87 -17.58 -10.53
N SER A 299 9.91 -18.44 -9.52
CA SER A 299 9.78 -19.89 -9.67
C SER A 299 8.32 -20.36 -9.69
N MET A 300 7.48 -19.84 -8.76
CA MET A 300 6.13 -20.36 -8.53
C MET A 300 5.05 -19.61 -9.32
N VAL A 301 5.32 -18.36 -9.73
CA VAL A 301 4.35 -17.54 -10.48
C VAL A 301 4.84 -17.36 -11.93
N HIS A 302 5.93 -16.62 -12.16
CA HIS A 302 6.45 -16.38 -13.52
C HIS A 302 6.92 -17.65 -14.21
N GLY A 303 7.62 -18.55 -13.52
CA GLY A 303 8.08 -19.84 -14.05
C GLY A 303 6.96 -20.82 -14.41
N LYS A 304 5.73 -20.53 -13.98
CA LYS A 304 4.53 -21.30 -14.35
C LYS A 304 3.66 -20.58 -15.38
N GLY A 305 4.14 -19.47 -15.96
CA GLY A 305 3.38 -18.68 -16.93
C GLY A 305 2.20 -17.89 -16.33
N LEU A 306 2.19 -17.70 -15.00
CA LEU A 306 1.13 -17.00 -14.28
C LEU A 306 1.49 -15.54 -13.98
N GLY A 307 2.74 -15.10 -14.24
CA GLY A 307 3.21 -13.77 -13.92
C GLY A 307 2.42 -12.66 -14.61
N THR A 308 2.28 -11.55 -13.90
CA THR A 308 1.65 -10.33 -14.39
C THR A 308 2.74 -9.32 -14.74
N GLY A 309 2.77 -8.85 -15.98
CA GLY A 309 3.77 -7.88 -16.44
C GLY A 309 5.15 -8.48 -16.74
N PRO A 310 6.13 -7.64 -17.05
CA PRO A 310 7.48 -8.03 -17.41
C PRO A 310 8.22 -8.72 -16.25
N LYS A 311 8.97 -9.77 -16.59
CA LYS A 311 9.72 -10.55 -15.59
C LYS A 311 10.87 -9.78 -14.96
N ASP A 312 11.46 -8.84 -15.66
CA ASP A 312 12.55 -7.99 -15.20
C ASP A 312 12.11 -6.89 -14.20
N GLU A 313 10.81 -6.66 -14.03
CA GLU A 313 10.26 -5.83 -12.97
C GLU A 313 10.27 -6.52 -11.60
N VAL A 314 10.35 -7.85 -11.56
CA VAL A 314 10.28 -8.62 -10.32
C VAL A 314 11.50 -8.30 -9.44
N GLY A 315 11.22 -7.73 -8.27
CA GLY A 315 12.25 -7.27 -7.33
C GLY A 315 12.58 -5.77 -7.43
N GLN A 316 12.03 -5.05 -8.40
CA GLN A 316 12.10 -3.59 -8.45
C GLN A 316 11.21 -2.96 -7.36
N VAL A 317 11.46 -1.69 -7.06
CA VAL A 317 10.83 -0.99 -5.92
C VAL A 317 9.31 -1.09 -5.92
N LEU A 318 8.65 -0.73 -7.02
CA LEU A 318 7.18 -0.69 -7.06
C LEU A 318 6.56 -2.08 -7.07
N TYR A 319 7.17 -3.04 -7.75
CA TYR A 319 6.73 -4.43 -7.70
C TYR A 319 6.77 -4.97 -6.26
N MET A 320 7.86 -4.71 -5.52
CA MET A 320 7.99 -5.11 -4.11
C MET A 320 6.95 -4.41 -3.22
N ARG A 321 6.63 -3.15 -3.49
CA ARG A 321 5.55 -2.43 -2.77
C ARG A 321 4.19 -3.04 -3.01
N GLY A 322 3.88 -3.42 -4.24
CA GLY A 322 2.66 -4.14 -4.58
C GLY A 322 2.56 -5.46 -3.83
N ALA A 323 3.62 -6.26 -3.87
CA ALA A 323 3.68 -7.54 -3.15
C ALA A 323 3.52 -7.37 -1.64
N MET A 324 4.20 -6.39 -1.04
CA MET A 324 4.03 -6.07 0.39
C MET A 324 2.61 -5.62 0.71
N SER A 325 2.02 -4.80 -0.14
CA SER A 325 0.66 -4.31 0.03
C SER A 325 -0.35 -5.45 0.09
N ALA A 326 -0.25 -6.39 -0.86
CA ALA A 326 -1.08 -7.60 -0.86
C ALA A 326 -0.83 -8.47 0.38
N MET A 327 0.44 -8.65 0.75
CA MET A 327 0.84 -9.45 1.92
C MET A 327 0.18 -8.94 3.21
N LEU A 328 0.20 -7.65 3.46
CA LEU A 328 -0.37 -7.08 4.69
C LEU A 328 -1.89 -7.32 4.78
N GLY A 329 -2.62 -7.17 3.68
CA GLY A 329 -4.05 -7.51 3.65
C GLY A 329 -4.32 -9.00 3.85
N VAL A 330 -3.53 -9.86 3.21
CA VAL A 330 -3.62 -11.33 3.34
C VAL A 330 -3.33 -11.77 4.77
N GLU A 331 -2.33 -11.18 5.44
CA GLU A 331 -2.02 -11.52 6.83
C GLU A 331 -3.10 -11.03 7.81
N GLY A 332 -3.83 -9.94 7.48
CA GLY A 332 -5.04 -9.55 8.19
C GLY A 332 -6.13 -10.64 8.11
N ILE A 333 -6.34 -11.22 6.92
CA ILE A 333 -7.26 -12.37 6.76
C ILE A 333 -6.76 -13.58 7.55
N ARG A 334 -5.46 -13.89 7.50
CA ARG A 334 -4.87 -15.01 8.24
C ARG A 334 -5.04 -14.85 9.75
N ALA A 335 -4.78 -13.66 10.29
CA ALA A 335 -4.98 -13.35 11.70
C ALA A 335 -6.46 -13.53 12.12
N ALA A 336 -7.39 -13.10 11.27
CA ALA A 336 -8.82 -13.35 11.49
C ALA A 336 -9.14 -14.84 11.50
N GLN A 337 -8.59 -15.63 10.58
CA GLN A 337 -8.80 -17.07 10.55
C GLN A 337 -8.21 -17.80 11.77
N GLU A 338 -7.11 -17.34 12.34
CA GLU A 338 -6.56 -17.90 13.57
C GLU A 338 -7.56 -17.80 14.74
N ARG A 339 -8.34 -16.73 14.80
CA ARG A 339 -9.37 -16.54 15.83
C ARG A 339 -10.71 -17.18 15.49
N PHE A 340 -11.20 -16.96 14.27
CA PHE A 340 -12.59 -17.28 13.90
C PHE A 340 -12.74 -18.60 13.15
N GLY A 341 -11.64 -19.26 12.81
CA GLY A 341 -11.59 -20.59 12.20
C GLY A 341 -10.78 -20.67 10.93
N LYS A 342 -9.76 -21.50 10.94
CA LYS A 342 -8.85 -21.74 9.81
C LYS A 342 -9.61 -22.24 8.58
N GLY A 343 -9.21 -21.77 7.39
CA GLY A 343 -9.79 -22.17 6.12
C GLY A 343 -11.21 -21.65 5.85
N LYS A 344 -11.76 -20.82 6.74
CA LYS A 344 -13.08 -20.21 6.53
C LYS A 344 -12.96 -18.87 5.82
N ILE A 345 -13.98 -18.51 5.05
CA ILE A 345 -14.17 -17.15 4.53
C ILE A 345 -14.42 -16.22 5.72
N MET A 346 -13.69 -15.10 5.75
CA MET A 346 -13.84 -14.08 6.78
C MET A 346 -14.70 -12.92 6.29
N SER A 347 -15.60 -12.44 7.16
CA SER A 347 -16.33 -11.20 6.93
C SER A 347 -15.42 -9.98 7.08
N GLY A 348 -15.84 -8.81 6.57
CA GLY A 348 -15.08 -7.58 6.74
C GLY A 348 -14.86 -7.20 8.22
N GLU A 349 -15.83 -7.47 9.10
CA GLU A 349 -15.68 -7.25 10.55
C GLU A 349 -14.61 -8.15 11.17
N GLN A 350 -14.55 -9.41 10.76
CA GLN A 350 -13.51 -10.35 11.20
C GLN A 350 -12.14 -9.95 10.66
N ILE A 351 -12.09 -9.51 9.40
CA ILE A 351 -10.83 -9.02 8.80
C ILE A 351 -10.37 -7.72 9.47
N ARG A 352 -11.29 -6.80 9.79
CA ARG A 352 -10.99 -5.61 10.60
C ARG A 352 -10.31 -6.01 11.90
N TRP A 353 -10.89 -6.97 12.62
CA TRP A 353 -10.29 -7.51 13.85
C TRP A 353 -8.88 -8.06 13.57
N GLY A 354 -8.70 -8.83 12.50
CA GLY A 354 -7.40 -9.38 12.10
C GLY A 354 -6.36 -8.30 11.81
N LEU A 355 -6.77 -7.20 11.15
CA LEU A 355 -5.91 -6.06 10.87
C LEU A 355 -5.57 -5.25 12.13
N GLU A 356 -6.47 -5.17 13.11
CA GLU A 356 -6.21 -4.55 14.42
C GLU A 356 -5.32 -5.42 15.33
N ASN A 357 -5.19 -6.70 15.04
CA ASN A 357 -4.38 -7.64 15.80
C ASN A 357 -3.24 -8.24 14.96
N LEU A 358 -2.82 -7.52 13.94
CA LEU A 358 -1.72 -7.94 13.09
C LEU A 358 -0.42 -7.90 13.90
N ASN A 359 0.28 -9.03 13.94
CA ASN A 359 1.59 -9.15 14.58
C ASN A 359 2.53 -9.92 13.64
N LEU A 360 3.24 -9.17 12.81
CA LEU A 360 4.24 -9.67 11.89
C LEU A 360 5.61 -9.65 12.59
N THR A 361 5.91 -10.71 13.32
CA THR A 361 7.23 -10.92 13.92
C THR A 361 8.29 -11.20 12.85
N GLN A 362 9.57 -11.07 13.19
CA GLN A 362 10.65 -11.40 12.28
C GLN A 362 10.52 -12.83 11.72
N ALA A 363 10.20 -13.79 12.56
CA ALA A 363 10.02 -15.19 12.16
C ALA A 363 8.88 -15.36 11.13
N LYS A 364 7.77 -14.63 11.28
CA LYS A 364 6.68 -14.63 10.29
C LYS A 364 7.14 -14.00 8.97
N LEU A 365 7.83 -12.88 9.02
CA LEU A 365 8.37 -12.22 7.83
C LEU A 365 9.35 -13.13 7.08
N ASP A 366 10.22 -13.82 7.80
CA ASP A 366 11.19 -14.76 7.22
C ASP A 366 10.47 -15.93 6.52
N ALA A 367 9.43 -16.49 7.16
CA ALA A 367 8.61 -17.56 6.58
C ALA A 367 7.86 -17.11 5.30
N LEU A 368 7.39 -15.88 5.27
CA LEU A 368 6.71 -15.28 4.11
C LEU A 368 7.68 -14.93 2.97
N GLY A 369 8.98 -14.87 3.24
CA GLY A 369 10.03 -14.50 2.28
C GLY A 369 10.49 -13.05 2.35
N PHE A 370 10.08 -12.31 3.38
CA PHE A 370 10.42 -10.91 3.63
C PHE A 370 11.61 -10.71 4.57
N ALA A 371 12.43 -11.76 4.79
CA ALA A 371 13.67 -11.65 5.56
C ALA A 371 14.58 -10.55 5.02
N GLY A 372 14.99 -9.61 5.88
CA GLY A 372 15.81 -8.46 5.51
C GLY A 372 15.09 -7.37 4.68
N VAL A 373 13.87 -7.64 4.22
CA VAL A 373 13.06 -6.72 3.40
C VAL A 373 12.27 -5.76 4.26
N MET A 374 11.68 -6.25 5.34
CA MET A 374 10.80 -5.49 6.22
C MET A 374 11.20 -5.65 7.69
N ARG A 375 10.89 -4.62 8.49
CA ARG A 375 10.90 -4.72 9.95
C ARG A 375 9.59 -5.34 10.44
N PRO A 376 9.60 -5.95 11.64
CA PRO A 376 8.38 -6.37 12.33
C PRO A 376 7.35 -5.23 12.44
N ILE A 377 6.08 -5.57 12.28
CA ILE A 377 4.94 -4.64 12.36
C ILE A 377 3.92 -5.22 13.33
N SER A 378 3.39 -4.37 14.21
CA SER A 378 2.32 -4.74 15.12
C SER A 378 1.30 -3.61 15.16
N THR A 379 0.04 -3.93 14.90
CA THR A 379 -1.09 -3.00 15.00
C THR A 379 -1.92 -3.29 16.24
N SER A 380 -2.76 -2.36 16.60
CA SER A 380 -3.76 -2.52 17.66
C SER A 380 -5.03 -1.75 17.31
N CYS A 381 -6.09 -1.96 18.08
CA CYS A 381 -7.34 -1.20 17.98
C CYS A 381 -7.15 0.34 18.03
N ASN A 382 -6.11 0.82 18.70
CA ASN A 382 -5.82 2.25 18.84
C ASN A 382 -4.71 2.74 17.92
N ASP A 383 -3.86 1.83 17.43
CA ASP A 383 -2.76 2.16 16.53
C ASP A 383 -2.85 1.28 15.27
N HIS A 384 -3.37 1.86 14.20
CA HIS A 384 -3.50 1.18 12.92
C HIS A 384 -2.27 1.33 12.01
N MET A 385 -1.25 2.06 12.43
CA MET A 385 -0.04 2.32 11.65
C MET A 385 1.00 1.20 11.82
N GLY A 386 1.27 0.83 13.05
CA GLY A 386 2.14 -0.29 13.43
C GLY A 386 3.63 -0.11 13.17
N SER A 387 4.07 1.01 12.57
CA SER A 387 5.48 1.29 12.30
C SER A 387 5.74 2.78 12.13
N ALA A 388 6.84 3.27 12.71
CA ALA A 388 7.34 4.63 12.55
C ALA A 388 8.79 4.66 12.02
N TRP A 389 9.20 3.62 11.28
CA TRP A 389 10.56 3.46 10.80
C TRP A 389 10.65 3.60 9.29
N ALA A 390 11.73 4.24 8.82
CA ALA A 390 12.04 4.39 7.41
C ALA A 390 13.56 4.38 7.17
N ARG A 391 13.95 4.27 5.92
CA ARG A 391 15.35 4.40 5.46
C ARG A 391 15.42 5.35 4.28
N ILE A 392 16.60 5.86 4.00
CA ILE A 392 16.87 6.55 2.75
C ILE A 392 17.57 5.60 1.79
N HIS A 393 17.09 5.55 0.56
CA HIS A 393 17.82 4.97 -0.56
C HIS A 393 18.17 6.04 -1.57
N THR A 394 19.27 5.85 -2.27
CA THR A 394 19.82 6.79 -3.23
C THR A 394 20.05 6.10 -4.56
N TRP A 395 19.72 6.78 -5.64
CA TRP A 395 20.00 6.30 -6.99
C TRP A 395 21.50 6.49 -7.32
N ASP A 396 22.21 5.40 -7.61
CA ASP A 396 23.65 5.45 -7.91
C ASP A 396 23.97 5.65 -9.41
N GLY A 397 22.92 5.82 -10.23
CA GLY A 397 22.99 5.88 -11.69
C GLY A 397 22.55 4.59 -12.38
N LYS A 398 22.40 3.48 -11.63
CA LYS A 398 22.01 2.16 -12.15
C LYS A 398 20.95 1.46 -11.29
N THR A 399 21.08 1.57 -9.98
CA THR A 399 20.20 0.89 -9.02
C THR A 399 19.96 1.75 -7.79
N TRP A 400 18.85 1.49 -7.12
CA TRP A 400 18.57 2.05 -5.80
C TRP A 400 19.36 1.31 -4.73
N LYS A 401 20.05 2.04 -3.87
CA LYS A 401 20.82 1.49 -2.74
C LYS A 401 20.48 2.20 -1.46
N PHE A 402 20.27 1.45 -0.39
CA PHE A 402 20.13 2.05 0.94
C PHE A 402 21.42 2.75 1.35
N THR A 403 21.29 4.02 1.72
CA THR A 403 22.39 4.91 2.13
C THR A 403 22.24 5.39 3.57
N SER A 404 21.17 5.02 4.26
CA SER A 404 21.02 5.22 5.69
C SER A 404 20.72 3.92 6.41
N ASP A 405 21.02 3.89 7.70
CA ASP A 405 20.40 2.98 8.66
C ASP A 405 18.91 3.27 8.79
N TRP A 406 18.21 2.47 9.58
CA TRP A 406 16.84 2.76 9.95
C TRP A 406 16.76 4.06 10.76
N LEU A 407 15.85 4.93 10.35
CA LEU A 407 15.52 6.19 10.99
C LEU A 407 14.15 6.02 11.65
N GLN A 408 14.07 6.34 12.92
CA GLN A 408 12.79 6.41 13.61
C GLN A 408 12.24 7.81 13.48
N ALA A 409 11.02 7.93 12.98
CA ALA A 409 10.31 9.19 12.99
C ALA A 409 9.94 9.58 14.43
N ASP A 410 9.85 10.88 14.69
CA ASP A 410 9.59 11.42 16.01
C ASP A 410 8.12 11.21 16.41
N GLU A 411 7.87 10.11 17.11
CA GLU A 411 6.53 9.78 17.59
C GLU A 411 5.97 10.80 18.60
N GLN A 412 6.84 11.57 19.28
CA GLN A 412 6.39 12.62 20.20
C GLN A 412 5.78 13.83 19.46
N VAL A 413 6.08 13.99 18.17
CA VAL A 413 5.46 14.99 17.30
C VAL A 413 4.29 14.36 16.53
N ILE A 414 4.48 13.17 15.99
CA ILE A 414 3.49 12.52 15.10
C ILE A 414 2.24 12.11 15.88
N LYS A 415 2.37 11.45 17.04
CA LYS A 415 1.21 10.96 17.80
C LYS A 415 0.25 12.08 18.27
N PRO A 416 0.72 13.21 18.81
CA PRO A 416 -0.15 14.35 19.13
C PRO A 416 -0.84 14.92 17.87
N LEU A 417 -0.12 15.03 16.76
CA LEU A 417 -0.70 15.51 15.49
C LEU A 417 -1.78 14.56 14.97
N VAL A 418 -1.54 13.25 15.01
CA VAL A 418 -2.54 12.22 14.67
C VAL A 418 -3.79 12.39 15.53
N LYS A 419 -3.62 12.45 16.86
CA LYS A 419 -4.76 12.57 17.79
C LYS A 419 -5.56 13.85 17.59
N SER A 420 -4.88 15.00 17.47
CA SER A 420 -5.57 16.29 17.31
C SER A 420 -6.33 16.37 15.98
N THR A 421 -5.74 15.85 14.90
CA THR A 421 -6.39 15.84 13.57
C THR A 421 -7.54 14.83 13.51
N ALA A 422 -7.37 13.65 14.11
CA ALA A 422 -8.43 12.66 14.22
C ALA A 422 -9.61 13.18 15.07
N ALA A 423 -9.33 13.84 16.20
CA ALA A 423 -10.36 14.45 17.03
C ALA A 423 -11.15 15.55 16.30
N LYS A 424 -10.44 16.37 15.49
CA LYS A 424 -11.10 17.36 14.63
C LYS A 424 -12.03 16.70 13.63
N TYR A 425 -11.57 15.67 12.93
CA TYR A 425 -12.40 14.90 12.02
C TYR A 425 -13.61 14.28 12.71
N ALA A 426 -13.42 13.67 13.91
CA ALA A 426 -14.51 13.10 14.68
C ALA A 426 -15.57 14.15 15.05
N ALA A 427 -15.16 15.36 15.45
CA ALA A 427 -16.05 16.46 15.77
C ALA A 427 -16.84 16.94 14.52
N GLU A 428 -16.16 17.13 13.39
CA GLU A 428 -16.78 17.53 12.11
C GLU A 428 -17.80 16.50 11.61
N LYS A 429 -17.51 15.22 11.78
CA LYS A 429 -18.37 14.11 11.34
C LYS A 429 -19.33 13.61 12.42
N LYS A 430 -19.30 14.22 13.61
CA LYS A 430 -20.13 13.82 14.77
C LYS A 430 -19.94 12.34 15.14
N LEU A 431 -18.70 11.86 15.06
CA LEU A 431 -18.34 10.49 15.43
C LEU A 431 -18.00 10.42 16.92
N THR A 432 -18.37 9.32 17.55
CA THR A 432 -17.92 8.97 18.91
C THR A 432 -16.68 8.09 18.80
N PRO A 433 -15.51 8.52 19.26
CA PRO A 433 -14.32 7.68 19.30
C PRO A 433 -14.55 6.45 20.18
N ARG A 434 -13.90 5.34 19.82
CA ARG A 434 -13.89 4.11 20.63
C ARG A 434 -13.17 4.35 21.96
N THR A 435 -13.67 3.74 23.01
CA THR A 435 -12.99 3.64 24.30
C THR A 435 -12.08 2.38 24.33
N PRO A 436 -11.17 2.26 25.30
CA PRO A 436 -10.40 1.02 25.49
C PRO A 436 -11.27 -0.23 25.68
N ALA A 437 -12.47 -0.09 26.25
CA ALA A 437 -13.43 -1.21 26.39
C ALA A 437 -13.96 -1.72 25.05
N ASP A 438 -14.17 -0.82 24.09
CA ASP A 438 -14.61 -1.18 22.73
C ASP A 438 -13.55 -1.95 21.93
N CYS A 439 -12.32 -1.98 22.42
CA CYS A 439 -11.19 -2.68 21.80
C CYS A 439 -11.02 -4.13 22.31
N GLN A 440 -11.78 -4.52 23.32
CA GLN A 440 -11.67 -5.87 23.91
C GLN A 440 -12.62 -6.87 23.28
N SER A 441 -13.55 -6.44 22.45
CA SER A 441 -14.52 -7.24 21.71
C SER A 441 -14.00 -7.59 20.29
#